data_9d00ff6607acce151980431df1f76fd3
#
_entry.id   9d00ff6607acce151980431df1f76fd3
#
_cell.length_a   1.000
_cell.length_b   1.000
_cell.length_c   1.000
_cell.angle_alpha   90.00
_cell.angle_beta   90.00
_cell.angle_gamma   90.00
#
_symmetry.space_group_name_H-M   'P 1'
#
loop_
_entity.id
_entity.type
_entity.pdbx_description
1 polymer ?
#
loop_
_entity_poly.entity_id
_entity_poly.type
_entity_poly.pdbx_seq_one_letter_code
_entity_poly.pdbx_strand_id
1 'polypeptide(L)'
;MKRIFLVIPVYFILYIQSFSQDVTDIRSMSMGNTSVSDSYDLGSFNQNPANILNQRLNKNASVYFNLFTNAGVLTSSEYLSVDFYNSYFAEDDNGNSQYLDNNDKLNIINEASDQQSSYSGYATILSIIVNTKNIGTFGLSLDERSTGNFTPSRDFLELGLYGNQVSRNYDLSENEINAYWIRELNISYANRVNLKNNNTFDEFSYGVSVKPQFGLYYLNTQSNDLSIYTDDSNVVHSSGEVEFLYAGLTDDNDFEYSAGNAGFGFGFDAGINVRLKNISRNGYVSLGLSITDIGYINWNKNTNTYYNDGSYIITDITNKEQTDSLKDIIKSTKTPVPSFTTGLPPVVRLGASYKIINRVRGKDSLSTETATIAVDYIQGLSENLGGSTIPLVGFGGEYNVSKVISPRAGFTFGGLQKFAFGIGLGINAGPVIIDIGTNNISSLFTPNSTSKFSAGFGIKYRVR
;
A
#
# COMPACT_ATOMS: atom_id res chain seq x y z
N MET A 1 22.79 18.86 24.84
CA MET A 1 21.52 19.46 24.49
C MET A 1 21.27 19.60 22.96
N LYS A 2 22.25 19.53 22.05
CA LYS A 2 22.09 19.56 20.59
C LYS A 2 21.46 18.26 19.97
N ARG A 3 21.21 17.21 20.74
CA ARG A 3 20.84 15.86 20.23
C ARG A 3 19.34 15.56 20.19
N ILE A 4 18.48 16.37 20.81
CA ILE A 4 17.05 16.06 20.93
C ILE A 4 16.28 16.44 19.65
N PHE A 5 16.69 17.48 18.94
CA PHE A 5 16.00 17.94 17.73
C PHE A 5 16.20 17.05 16.49
N LEU A 6 17.30 16.29 16.43
CA LEU A 6 17.56 15.39 15.29
C LEU A 6 16.98 13.98 15.50
N VAL A 7 16.84 13.56 16.75
CA VAL A 7 16.39 12.21 17.09
C VAL A 7 14.87 12.06 16.91
N ILE A 8 14.08 13.10 17.17
CA ILE A 8 12.62 13.04 17.01
C ILE A 8 12.22 12.87 15.54
N PRO A 9 12.71 13.65 14.55
CA PRO A 9 12.38 13.40 13.14
C PRO A 9 12.95 12.07 12.62
N VAL A 10 14.15 11.65 13.06
CA VAL A 10 14.74 10.38 12.59
C VAL A 10 14.04 9.16 13.21
N TYR A 11 13.63 9.22 14.48
CA TYR A 11 12.79 8.19 15.08
C TYR A 11 11.38 8.14 14.45
N PHE A 12 10.83 9.31 14.11
CA PHE A 12 9.57 9.39 13.37
C PHE A 12 9.74 8.88 11.91
N ILE A 13 10.85 9.21 11.25
CA ILE A 13 11.19 8.69 9.90
C ILE A 13 11.42 7.17 9.93
N LEU A 14 12.03 6.61 10.97
CA LEU A 14 12.23 5.16 11.12
C LEU A 14 10.94 4.40 11.45
N TYR A 15 9.91 5.08 12.00
CA TYR A 15 8.60 4.51 12.27
C TYR A 15 7.55 4.85 11.21
N ILE A 16 7.78 5.87 10.37
CA ILE A 16 6.94 6.20 9.22
C ILE A 16 7.52 5.48 7.99
N GLN A 17 7.22 4.24 7.87
CA GLN A 17 7.40 3.51 6.61
C GLN A 17 6.18 3.79 5.74
N SER A 18 6.34 4.42 4.61
CA SER A 18 5.30 4.96 3.74
C SER A 18 4.98 4.07 2.54
N PHE A 19 3.72 3.84 2.17
CA PHE A 19 3.30 2.90 1.13
C PHE A 19 2.38 3.51 0.08
N SER A 20 2.59 3.13 -1.13
CA SER A 20 1.74 3.46 -2.24
C SER A 20 1.59 2.29 -3.19
N GLN A 21 0.37 1.99 -3.52
CA GLN A 21 -0.19 0.89 -4.29
C GLN A 21 -0.41 -0.40 -3.48
N ASP A 22 -1.68 -0.82 -3.45
CA ASP A 22 -2.16 -1.96 -2.69
C ASP A 22 -1.44 -3.26 -3.07
N VAL A 23 -0.67 -3.78 -2.14
CA VAL A 23 -0.21 -5.16 -2.19
C VAL A 23 -1.30 -6.04 -1.59
N THR A 24 -2.26 -6.44 -2.38
CA THR A 24 -3.39 -7.25 -1.91
C THR A 24 -3.26 -8.74 -2.25
N ASP A 25 -2.42 -9.10 -3.21
CA ASP A 25 -2.14 -10.48 -3.60
C ASP A 25 -0.67 -10.68 -3.98
N ILE A 26 -0.02 -11.64 -3.34
CA ILE A 26 1.42 -11.92 -3.52
C ILE A 26 1.73 -12.46 -4.92
N ARG A 27 0.79 -13.21 -5.52
CA ARG A 27 0.94 -13.67 -6.90
C ARG A 27 0.94 -12.49 -7.87
N SER A 28 -0.02 -11.59 -7.73
CA SER A 28 -0.13 -10.37 -8.53
C SER A 28 1.12 -9.50 -8.40
N MET A 29 1.56 -9.27 -7.17
CA MET A 29 2.79 -8.51 -6.88
C MET A 29 4.01 -9.04 -7.64
N SER A 30 4.19 -10.36 -7.67
CA SER A 30 5.29 -11.01 -8.40
C SER A 30 5.11 -11.01 -9.91
N MET A 31 3.91 -10.73 -10.42
CA MET A 31 3.55 -10.71 -11.84
C MET A 31 3.31 -9.30 -12.38
N GLY A 32 3.99 -8.29 -11.83
CA GLY A 32 3.82 -6.91 -12.27
C GLY A 32 2.41 -6.36 -12.04
N ASN A 33 1.79 -6.73 -10.91
CA ASN A 33 0.44 -6.36 -10.51
C ASN A 33 -0.69 -6.83 -11.46
N THR A 34 -0.42 -7.81 -12.33
CA THR A 34 -1.45 -8.41 -13.18
C THR A 34 -2.33 -9.38 -12.38
N SER A 35 -3.65 -9.26 -12.52
CA SER A 35 -4.60 -10.08 -11.77
C SER A 35 -6.04 -10.01 -12.29
N VAL A 36 -6.46 -8.90 -12.92
CA VAL A 36 -7.86 -8.62 -13.16
C VAL A 36 -8.54 -9.64 -14.10
N SER A 37 -7.79 -10.23 -15.02
CA SER A 37 -8.30 -11.24 -15.94
C SER A 37 -7.97 -12.69 -15.55
N ASP A 38 -7.01 -12.91 -14.61
CA ASP A 38 -6.45 -14.23 -14.39
C ASP A 38 -6.24 -14.62 -12.91
N SER A 39 -6.62 -13.77 -11.95
CA SER A 39 -6.64 -14.12 -10.54
C SER A 39 -7.56 -15.31 -10.25
N TYR A 40 -7.34 -16.00 -9.18
CA TYR A 40 -8.08 -17.18 -8.76
C TYR A 40 -8.06 -17.32 -7.23
N ASP A 41 -9.05 -18.03 -6.70
CA ASP A 41 -9.23 -18.29 -5.27
C ASP A 41 -9.13 -17.03 -4.39
N LEU A 42 -8.51 -17.11 -3.21
CA LEU A 42 -8.33 -16.03 -2.25
C LEU A 42 -7.53 -14.83 -2.78
N GLY A 43 -6.72 -14.98 -3.83
CA GLY A 43 -6.00 -13.90 -4.48
C GLY A 43 -6.87 -12.98 -5.35
N SER A 44 -8.16 -13.28 -5.47
CA SER A 44 -9.11 -12.47 -6.24
C SER A 44 -9.78 -11.37 -5.43
N PHE A 45 -9.75 -11.45 -4.08
CA PHE A 45 -10.22 -10.39 -3.21
C PHE A 45 -9.48 -9.08 -3.51
N ASN A 46 -10.19 -7.97 -3.49
CA ASN A 46 -9.67 -6.63 -3.76
C ASN A 46 -9.03 -6.43 -5.16
N GLN A 47 -9.16 -7.42 -6.05
CA GLN A 47 -8.68 -7.37 -7.45
C GLN A 47 -9.85 -7.38 -8.44
N ASN A 48 -10.54 -8.52 -8.54
CA ASN A 48 -11.73 -8.70 -9.36
C ASN A 48 -12.65 -9.73 -8.69
N PRO A 49 -13.76 -9.31 -8.09
CA PRO A 49 -14.66 -10.23 -7.39
C PRO A 49 -15.25 -11.32 -8.30
N ALA A 50 -15.32 -11.11 -9.63
CA ALA A 50 -15.75 -12.15 -10.56
C ALA A 50 -14.81 -13.36 -10.58
N ASN A 51 -13.57 -13.22 -10.12
CA ASN A 51 -12.56 -14.27 -10.20
C ASN A 51 -12.50 -15.17 -8.97
N ILE A 52 -13.24 -14.88 -7.88
CA ILE A 52 -13.27 -15.77 -6.70
C ILE A 52 -13.80 -17.18 -7.03
N LEU A 53 -14.53 -17.32 -8.13
CA LEU A 53 -15.02 -18.61 -8.61
C LEU A 53 -13.96 -19.39 -9.44
N ASN A 54 -12.85 -18.75 -9.81
CA ASN A 54 -11.80 -19.39 -10.56
C ASN A 54 -10.93 -20.23 -9.64
N GLN A 55 -10.61 -21.44 -10.05
CA GLN A 55 -9.78 -22.38 -9.31
C GLN A 55 -8.58 -22.80 -10.15
N ARG A 56 -7.41 -22.75 -9.57
CA ARG A 56 -6.21 -23.28 -10.18
C ARG A 56 -6.10 -24.77 -9.96
N LEU A 57 -5.70 -25.54 -10.95
CA LEU A 57 -5.25 -26.95 -10.89
C LEU A 57 -6.25 -27.97 -10.29
N ASN A 58 -7.27 -27.55 -9.57
CA ASN A 58 -8.20 -28.49 -8.95
C ASN A 58 -9.65 -27.96 -8.97
N LYS A 59 -10.35 -28.27 -10.05
CA LYS A 59 -11.77 -27.89 -10.24
C LYS A 59 -12.75 -28.49 -9.22
N ASN A 60 -12.28 -29.35 -8.31
CA ASN A 60 -13.11 -30.06 -7.33
C ASN A 60 -12.94 -29.55 -5.90
N ALA A 61 -12.13 -28.50 -5.66
CA ALA A 61 -12.05 -27.93 -4.33
C ALA A 61 -13.33 -27.13 -4.02
N SER A 62 -13.94 -27.45 -2.88
CA SER A 62 -15.17 -26.79 -2.42
C SER A 62 -14.87 -25.57 -1.57
N VAL A 63 -13.78 -25.60 -0.82
CA VAL A 63 -13.42 -24.54 0.13
C VAL A 63 -11.93 -24.20 -0.01
N TYR A 64 -11.64 -22.90 -0.05
CA TYR A 64 -10.31 -22.32 0.17
C TYR A 64 -10.36 -21.46 1.42
N PHE A 65 -9.32 -21.51 2.24
CA PHE A 65 -9.21 -20.62 3.38
C PHE A 65 -7.75 -20.28 3.71
N ASN A 66 -7.60 -19.17 4.43
CA ASN A 66 -6.35 -18.67 4.99
C ASN A 66 -6.62 -18.19 6.42
N LEU A 67 -5.63 -18.29 7.30
CA LEU A 67 -5.71 -17.82 8.68
C LEU A 67 -4.36 -17.26 9.10
N PHE A 68 -4.25 -15.93 9.28
CA PHE A 68 -3.06 -15.18 9.70
C PHE A 68 -1.79 -15.47 8.87
N THR A 69 -1.91 -15.87 7.62
CA THR A 69 -0.79 -16.36 6.81
C THR A 69 -0.71 -15.72 5.43
N ASN A 70 -1.23 -14.51 5.28
CA ASN A 70 -1.09 -13.75 4.03
C ASN A 70 -0.78 -12.31 4.39
N ALA A 71 0.43 -11.86 4.08
CA ALA A 71 0.88 -10.50 4.33
C ALA A 71 1.83 -10.03 3.23
N GLY A 72 1.75 -8.76 2.94
CA GLY A 72 2.63 -8.10 2.00
C GLY A 72 3.00 -6.71 2.47
N VAL A 73 4.19 -6.30 2.10
CA VAL A 73 4.76 -5.00 2.43
C VAL A 73 5.44 -4.41 1.20
N LEU A 74 5.26 -3.12 1.00
CA LEU A 74 5.86 -2.33 -0.06
C LEU A 74 6.37 -1.01 0.51
N THR A 75 7.61 -0.63 0.25
CA THR A 75 8.15 0.71 0.50
C THR A 75 8.68 1.31 -0.80
N SER A 76 8.53 2.59 -0.97
CA SER A 76 9.06 3.33 -2.11
C SER A 76 9.54 4.70 -1.64
N SER A 77 10.81 4.97 -1.83
CA SER A 77 11.43 6.27 -1.63
C SER A 77 12.33 6.57 -2.83
N GLU A 78 12.63 7.82 -3.09
CA GLU A 78 13.62 8.18 -4.10
C GLU A 78 15.04 8.27 -3.50
N TYR A 79 15.17 8.36 -2.16
CA TYR A 79 16.45 8.55 -1.48
C TYR A 79 16.70 7.56 -0.32
N LEU A 80 15.68 7.18 0.45
CA LEU A 80 15.85 6.43 1.68
C LEU A 80 16.21 4.96 1.39
N SER A 81 17.50 4.67 1.33
CA SER A 81 18.07 3.32 1.24
C SER A 81 18.82 2.95 2.52
N VAL A 82 19.20 1.68 2.66
CA VAL A 82 20.06 1.24 3.77
C VAL A 82 21.44 1.90 3.69
N ASP A 83 22.00 2.07 2.48
CA ASP A 83 23.27 2.78 2.28
C ASP A 83 23.16 4.26 2.70
N PHE A 84 22.05 4.93 2.35
CA PHE A 84 21.79 6.30 2.77
C PHE A 84 21.72 6.38 4.30
N TYR A 85 20.96 5.47 4.94
CA TYR A 85 20.88 5.42 6.41
C TYR A 85 22.24 5.17 7.05
N ASN A 86 22.98 4.17 6.56
CA ASN A 86 24.30 3.82 7.09
C ASN A 86 25.33 4.93 6.88
N SER A 87 25.24 5.67 5.77
CA SER A 87 26.17 6.75 5.45
C SER A 87 26.01 7.98 6.34
N TYR A 88 24.77 8.25 6.81
CA TYR A 88 24.49 9.51 7.49
C TYR A 88 23.93 9.37 8.91
N PHE A 89 23.28 8.24 9.24
CA PHE A 89 22.49 8.13 10.49
C PHE A 89 22.85 6.93 11.37
N ALA A 90 23.56 5.92 10.84
CA ALA A 90 23.98 4.78 11.65
C ALA A 90 24.99 5.19 12.73
N GLU A 91 24.98 4.49 13.85
CA GLU A 91 26.01 4.63 14.86
C GLU A 91 27.35 4.04 14.36
N ASP A 92 28.47 4.58 14.84
CA ASP A 92 29.78 4.01 14.61
C ASP A 92 29.97 2.69 15.42
N ASP A 93 31.07 1.97 15.20
CA ASP A 93 31.39 0.70 15.90
C ASP A 93 31.47 0.85 17.44
N ASN A 94 31.50 2.07 17.96
CA ASN A 94 31.52 2.39 19.39
C ASN A 94 30.14 2.85 19.91
N GLY A 95 29.09 2.83 19.10
CA GLY A 95 27.77 3.28 19.46
C GLY A 95 27.60 4.80 19.51
N ASN A 96 28.47 5.56 18.86
CA ASN A 96 28.31 7.02 18.73
C ASN A 96 27.61 7.37 17.42
N SER A 97 26.72 8.37 17.47
CA SER A 97 26.12 8.93 16.27
C SER A 97 27.19 9.54 15.36
N GLN A 98 27.08 9.34 14.07
CA GLN A 98 28.00 9.92 13.07
C GLN A 98 27.96 11.45 13.15
N TYR A 99 29.12 12.05 12.93
CA TYR A 99 29.24 13.50 12.78
C TYR A 99 29.03 13.85 11.31
N LEU A 100 27.97 14.58 11.01
CA LEU A 100 27.69 15.07 9.66
C LEU A 100 28.50 16.34 9.37
N ASP A 101 29.38 16.28 8.40
CA ASP A 101 30.07 17.48 7.89
C ASP A 101 29.15 18.30 6.95
N ASN A 102 29.65 19.42 6.41
CA ASN A 102 28.83 20.27 5.55
C ASN A 102 28.50 19.61 4.20
N ASN A 103 29.37 18.71 3.70
CA ASN A 103 29.10 17.99 2.46
C ASN A 103 28.04 16.92 2.69
N ASP A 104 28.09 16.20 3.81
CA ASP A 104 27.10 15.22 4.19
C ASP A 104 25.70 15.86 4.29
N LYS A 105 25.60 17.00 4.96
CA LYS A 105 24.36 17.76 5.09
C LYS A 105 23.82 18.20 3.73
N LEU A 106 24.69 18.71 2.87
CA LEU A 106 24.31 19.13 1.53
C LEU A 106 23.85 17.96 0.65
N ASN A 107 24.49 16.80 0.77
CA ASN A 107 24.11 15.59 0.07
C ASN A 107 22.73 15.13 0.52
N ILE A 108 22.47 15.05 1.84
CA ILE A 108 21.17 14.71 2.40
C ILE A 108 20.07 15.63 1.83
N ILE A 109 20.30 16.95 1.84
CA ILE A 109 19.36 17.93 1.34
C ILE A 109 19.08 17.70 -0.16
N ASN A 110 20.14 17.54 -0.97
CA ASN A 110 19.99 17.37 -2.41
C ASN A 110 19.30 16.06 -2.80
N GLU A 111 19.49 14.99 -2.02
CA GLU A 111 18.89 13.69 -2.31
C GLU A 111 17.45 13.59 -1.80
N ALA A 112 17.11 14.21 -0.66
CA ALA A 112 15.85 14.02 0.04
C ALA A 112 14.83 15.14 -0.16
N SER A 113 15.24 16.36 -0.57
CA SER A 113 14.32 17.50 -0.74
C SER A 113 13.24 17.19 -1.75
N ASP A 114 11.98 17.41 -1.37
CA ASP A 114 10.79 17.29 -2.21
C ASP A 114 10.58 15.87 -2.77
N GLN A 115 11.29 14.89 -2.17
CA GLN A 115 11.18 13.50 -2.53
C GLN A 115 10.23 12.76 -1.59
N GLN A 116 9.16 12.26 -2.14
CA GLN A 116 8.18 11.49 -1.37
C GLN A 116 8.73 10.13 -0.97
N SER A 117 8.62 9.81 0.31
CA SER A 117 8.73 8.46 0.84
C SER A 117 7.35 7.90 1.14
N SER A 118 7.10 6.70 0.69
CA SER A 118 5.78 6.09 0.77
C SER A 118 5.81 4.60 1.19
N TYR A 119 4.79 4.12 1.98
CA TYR A 119 4.65 2.73 2.45
C TYR A 119 3.23 2.16 2.25
N SER A 120 3.00 0.83 2.00
CA SER A 120 1.73 0.08 2.01
C SER A 120 1.86 -1.29 2.69
N GLY A 121 1.06 -1.61 3.71
CA GLY A 121 0.97 -2.89 4.41
C GLY A 121 -0.40 -3.51 4.26
N TYR A 122 -0.37 -4.78 3.98
CA TYR A 122 -1.56 -5.59 3.86
C TYR A 122 -1.37 -6.89 4.64
N ALA A 123 -2.38 -7.25 5.42
CA ALA A 123 -2.41 -8.51 6.13
C ALA A 123 -3.83 -9.08 6.13
N THR A 124 -3.98 -10.32 5.72
CA THR A 124 -5.23 -11.07 5.85
C THR A 124 -5.26 -11.80 7.20
N ILE A 125 -6.19 -11.42 8.06
CA ILE A 125 -6.45 -12.11 9.33
C ILE A 125 -7.14 -13.44 9.06
N LEU A 126 -8.17 -13.43 8.23
CA LEU A 126 -8.95 -14.59 7.85
C LEU A 126 -9.50 -14.41 6.43
N SER A 127 -9.45 -15.44 5.62
CA SER A 127 -10.23 -15.47 4.39
C SER A 127 -10.76 -16.87 4.09
N ILE A 128 -11.95 -16.92 3.51
CA ILE A 128 -12.60 -18.17 3.11
C ILE A 128 -13.40 -17.97 1.82
N ILE A 129 -13.30 -18.92 0.91
CA ILE A 129 -14.16 -19.02 -0.28
C ILE A 129 -14.84 -20.38 -0.27
N VAL A 130 -16.15 -20.37 -0.48
CA VAL A 130 -16.98 -21.56 -0.61
C VAL A 130 -17.58 -21.60 -2.01
N ASN A 131 -17.21 -22.62 -2.78
CA ASN A 131 -17.73 -22.87 -4.10
C ASN A 131 -18.95 -23.80 -4.01
N THR A 132 -20.11 -23.30 -4.40
CA THR A 132 -21.31 -24.10 -4.49
C THR A 132 -21.55 -24.50 -5.95
N LYS A 133 -22.12 -25.69 -6.16
CA LYS A 133 -22.30 -26.20 -7.55
C LYS A 133 -23.35 -25.42 -8.35
N ASN A 134 -24.37 -24.89 -7.68
CA ASN A 134 -25.60 -24.41 -8.35
C ASN A 134 -25.91 -22.93 -8.15
N ILE A 135 -25.44 -22.33 -7.06
CA ILE A 135 -25.84 -20.97 -6.65
C ILE A 135 -24.72 -19.95 -6.72
N GLY A 136 -23.50 -20.36 -7.12
CA GLY A 136 -22.33 -19.50 -7.26
C GLY A 136 -21.29 -19.70 -6.15
N THR A 137 -20.38 -18.77 -6.05
CA THR A 137 -19.26 -18.79 -5.10
C THR A 137 -19.42 -17.64 -4.11
N PHE A 138 -19.24 -17.92 -2.84
CA PHE A 138 -19.28 -16.95 -1.75
C PHE A 138 -17.87 -16.81 -1.18
N GLY A 139 -17.49 -15.58 -0.90
CA GLY A 139 -16.21 -15.23 -0.29
C GLY A 139 -16.39 -14.34 0.92
N LEU A 140 -15.54 -14.54 1.92
CA LEU A 140 -15.39 -13.68 3.08
C LEU A 140 -13.90 -13.47 3.34
N SER A 141 -13.46 -12.22 3.54
CA SER A 141 -12.13 -11.95 4.09
C SER A 141 -12.17 -10.84 5.12
N LEU A 142 -11.27 -10.90 6.08
CA LEU A 142 -11.00 -9.87 7.07
C LEU A 142 -9.55 -9.47 6.90
N ASP A 143 -9.35 -8.25 6.43
CA ASP A 143 -8.07 -7.74 6.00
C ASP A 143 -7.71 -6.45 6.76
N GLU A 144 -6.44 -6.23 6.97
CA GLU A 144 -5.89 -4.97 7.45
C GLU A 144 -5.06 -4.30 6.37
N ARG A 145 -5.28 -3.00 6.22
CA ARG A 145 -4.57 -2.16 5.25
C ARG A 145 -4.06 -0.91 5.95
N SER A 146 -2.77 -0.67 5.81
CA SER A 146 -2.12 0.53 6.34
C SER A 146 -1.29 1.17 5.24
N THR A 147 -1.33 2.50 5.17
CA THR A 147 -0.47 3.25 4.26
C THR A 147 -0.15 4.61 4.83
N GLY A 148 0.91 5.20 4.32
CA GLY A 148 1.27 6.56 4.65
C GLY A 148 2.34 7.10 3.69
N ASN A 149 2.52 8.41 3.69
CA ASN A 149 3.57 9.10 2.94
C ASN A 149 4.10 10.30 3.71
N PHE A 150 5.31 10.69 3.37
CA PHE A 150 5.96 11.90 3.88
C PHE A 150 6.82 12.51 2.78
N THR A 151 6.68 13.82 2.58
CA THR A 151 7.48 14.63 1.66
C THR A 151 8.13 15.76 2.45
N PRO A 152 9.46 15.73 2.68
CA PRO A 152 10.16 16.83 3.34
C PRO A 152 10.49 17.94 2.34
N SER A 153 10.20 19.20 2.67
CA SER A 153 10.68 20.33 1.90
C SER A 153 12.19 20.54 2.09
N ARG A 154 12.81 21.24 1.14
CA ARG A 154 14.24 21.62 1.26
C ARG A 154 14.51 22.41 2.53
N ASP A 155 13.69 23.39 2.82
CA ASP A 155 13.85 24.27 3.97
C ASP A 155 13.64 23.52 5.30
N PHE A 156 12.78 22.51 5.35
CA PHE A 156 12.63 21.62 6.50
C PHE A 156 13.94 20.86 6.79
N LEU A 157 14.56 20.29 5.75
CA LEU A 157 15.84 19.59 5.89
C LEU A 157 16.99 20.53 6.27
N GLU A 158 17.06 21.70 5.66
CA GLU A 158 18.08 22.71 5.99
C GLU A 158 17.93 23.20 7.44
N LEU A 159 16.72 23.49 7.88
CA LEU A 159 16.42 23.86 9.25
C LEU A 159 16.85 22.75 10.25
N GLY A 160 16.55 21.48 9.92
CA GLY A 160 16.92 20.33 10.75
C GLY A 160 18.42 20.08 10.84
N LEU A 161 19.17 20.27 9.74
CA LEU A 161 20.59 19.94 9.63
C LEU A 161 21.52 21.08 10.00
N TYR A 162 21.16 22.32 9.70
CA TYR A 162 21.98 23.51 9.98
C TYR A 162 21.45 24.35 11.15
N GLY A 163 20.22 24.10 11.58
CA GLY A 163 19.51 24.96 12.51
C GLY A 163 19.00 26.25 11.85
N ASN A 164 18.35 27.08 12.65
CA ASN A 164 17.85 28.38 12.18
C ASN A 164 19.02 29.38 12.00
N GLN A 165 19.22 29.78 10.74
CA GLN A 165 20.27 30.75 10.36
C GLN A 165 19.68 32.16 10.42
N VAL A 166 20.51 33.13 10.86
CA VAL A 166 20.14 34.56 10.92
C VAL A 166 19.85 35.10 9.51
N SER A 167 18.84 35.94 9.41
CA SER A 167 18.38 36.59 8.16
C SER A 167 17.90 35.61 7.08
N ARG A 168 17.53 34.37 7.45
CA ARG A 168 16.95 33.37 6.56
C ARG A 168 15.49 33.07 6.92
N ASN A 169 14.65 33.02 5.89
CA ASN A 169 13.30 32.49 5.97
C ASN A 169 13.27 31.04 5.50
N TYR A 170 12.69 30.15 6.30
CA TYR A 170 12.44 28.75 5.96
C TYR A 170 10.97 28.57 5.68
N ASP A 171 10.65 28.21 4.45
CA ASP A 171 9.30 27.89 4.01
C ASP A 171 9.03 26.39 4.22
N LEU A 172 8.11 26.07 5.11
CA LEU A 172 7.73 24.71 5.46
C LEU A 172 6.43 24.26 4.78
N SER A 173 5.85 25.06 3.89
CA SER A 173 4.52 24.84 3.30
C SER A 173 4.42 23.56 2.46
N GLU A 174 5.52 23.10 1.88
CA GLU A 174 5.57 21.89 1.05
C GLU A 174 5.71 20.58 1.84
N ASN A 175 5.83 20.66 3.19
CA ASN A 175 5.87 19.45 3.99
C ASN A 175 4.49 18.83 4.10
N GLU A 176 4.38 17.56 3.73
CA GLU A 176 3.15 16.80 3.75
C GLU A 176 3.33 15.46 4.45
N ILE A 177 2.42 15.11 5.34
CA ILE A 177 2.36 13.80 6.00
C ILE A 177 0.93 13.27 5.97
N ASN A 178 0.77 12.05 5.47
CA ASN A 178 -0.51 11.35 5.43
C ASN A 178 -0.32 9.92 5.89
N ALA A 179 -1.23 9.41 6.70
CA ALA A 179 -1.23 8.02 7.13
C ALA A 179 -2.64 7.55 7.46
N TYR A 180 -2.94 6.31 7.18
CA TYR A 180 -4.15 5.67 7.66
C TYR A 180 -3.93 4.18 7.95
N TRP A 181 -4.82 3.63 8.77
CA TRP A 181 -4.94 2.22 9.04
C TRP A 181 -6.42 1.84 9.12
N ILE A 182 -6.81 0.90 8.30
CA ILE A 182 -8.20 0.41 8.22
C ILE A 182 -8.24 -1.12 8.31
N ARG A 183 -9.34 -1.62 8.87
CA ARG A 183 -9.74 -3.03 8.81
C ARG A 183 -10.94 -3.16 7.91
N GLU A 184 -10.90 -4.12 7.01
CA GLU A 184 -11.93 -4.35 6.00
C GLU A 184 -12.52 -5.75 6.14
N LEU A 185 -13.84 -5.85 6.21
CA LEU A 185 -14.56 -7.12 6.10
C LEU A 185 -15.14 -7.22 4.68
N ASN A 186 -14.51 -8.00 3.82
CA ASN A 186 -14.97 -8.18 2.44
C ASN A 186 -15.95 -9.36 2.37
N ILE A 187 -17.17 -9.12 1.88
CA ILE A 187 -18.22 -10.11 1.64
C ILE A 187 -18.49 -10.13 0.14
N SER A 188 -18.11 -11.22 -0.52
CA SER A 188 -18.13 -11.34 -1.98
C SER A 188 -19.04 -12.43 -2.47
N TYR A 189 -19.63 -12.19 -3.62
CA TYR A 189 -20.41 -13.18 -4.38
C TYR A 189 -20.02 -13.12 -5.85
N ALA A 190 -19.86 -14.31 -6.47
CA ALA A 190 -19.64 -14.40 -7.91
C ALA A 190 -20.40 -15.59 -8.52
N ASN A 191 -20.78 -15.44 -9.77
CA ASN A 191 -21.45 -16.50 -10.52
C ASN A 191 -21.09 -16.46 -12.02
N ARG A 192 -21.36 -17.57 -12.69
CA ARG A 192 -21.22 -17.70 -14.14
C ARG A 192 -22.57 -17.58 -14.82
N VAL A 193 -22.60 -16.85 -15.91
CA VAL A 193 -23.76 -16.80 -16.81
C VAL A 193 -23.62 -17.89 -17.86
N ASN A 194 -24.60 -18.74 -17.96
CA ASN A 194 -24.65 -19.76 -19.01
C ASN A 194 -25.10 -19.15 -20.34
N LEU A 195 -24.14 -18.87 -21.21
CA LEU A 195 -24.35 -18.28 -22.51
C LEU A 195 -24.67 -19.41 -23.57
N LYS A 196 -25.86 -19.97 -23.48
CA LYS A 196 -26.31 -20.95 -24.50
C LYS A 196 -26.29 -20.31 -25.91
N ASN A 197 -25.64 -20.99 -26.86
CA ASN A 197 -25.54 -20.58 -28.29
C ASN A 197 -24.72 -19.30 -28.58
N ASN A 198 -23.80 -18.92 -27.69
CA ASN A 198 -22.86 -17.84 -28.00
C ASN A 198 -21.64 -18.38 -28.77
N ASN A 199 -21.30 -17.77 -29.90
CA ASN A 199 -20.17 -18.18 -30.71
C ASN A 199 -18.86 -17.47 -30.36
N THR A 200 -18.93 -16.40 -29.58
CA THR A 200 -17.78 -15.54 -29.24
C THR A 200 -17.20 -15.86 -27.85
N PHE A 201 -18.08 -16.09 -26.88
CA PHE A 201 -17.71 -16.28 -25.48
C PHE A 201 -17.88 -17.73 -25.03
N ASP A 202 -16.87 -18.28 -24.36
CA ASP A 202 -16.91 -19.59 -23.72
C ASP A 202 -17.49 -19.52 -22.30
N GLU A 203 -17.11 -18.48 -21.57
CA GLU A 203 -17.54 -18.23 -20.20
C GLU A 203 -17.68 -16.73 -19.95
N PHE A 204 -18.73 -16.36 -19.27
CA PHE A 204 -18.91 -15.02 -18.71
C PHE A 204 -19.18 -15.16 -17.22
N SER A 205 -18.41 -14.45 -16.41
CA SER A 205 -18.61 -14.40 -14.96
C SER A 205 -18.74 -12.95 -14.49
N TYR A 206 -19.46 -12.77 -13.40
CA TYR A 206 -19.60 -11.50 -12.70
C TYR A 206 -19.44 -11.71 -11.21
N GLY A 207 -19.03 -10.66 -10.52
CA GLY A 207 -18.91 -10.68 -9.06
C GLY A 207 -19.10 -9.30 -8.47
N VAL A 208 -19.53 -9.28 -7.24
CA VAL A 208 -19.73 -8.09 -6.43
C VAL A 208 -19.22 -8.33 -5.02
N SER A 209 -18.78 -7.26 -4.37
CA SER A 209 -18.40 -7.29 -2.96
C SER A 209 -19.02 -6.12 -2.22
N VAL A 210 -19.36 -6.35 -0.96
CA VAL A 210 -19.71 -5.31 0.02
C VAL A 210 -18.67 -5.37 1.12
N LYS A 211 -18.14 -4.23 1.49
CA LYS A 211 -16.98 -4.12 2.38
C LYS A 211 -17.27 -3.16 3.54
N PRO A 212 -17.87 -3.60 4.67
CA PRO A 212 -17.80 -2.85 5.92
C PRO A 212 -16.36 -2.47 6.24
N GLN A 213 -16.13 -1.18 6.47
CA GLN A 213 -14.81 -0.59 6.74
C GLN A 213 -14.75 -0.11 8.18
N PHE A 214 -13.69 -0.43 8.88
CA PHE A 214 -13.43 -0.02 10.26
C PHE A 214 -12.14 0.79 10.26
N GLY A 215 -12.25 2.12 10.40
CA GLY A 215 -11.10 3.00 10.53
C GLY A 215 -10.44 2.85 11.90
N LEU A 216 -9.14 2.62 11.93
CA LEU A 216 -8.36 2.48 13.16
C LEU A 216 -7.55 3.74 13.44
N TYR A 217 -6.96 4.33 12.41
CA TYR A 217 -6.12 5.51 12.49
C TYR A 217 -6.21 6.33 11.20
N TYR A 218 -6.18 7.64 11.33
CA TYR A 218 -6.11 8.60 10.23
C TYR A 218 -5.33 9.84 10.64
N LEU A 219 -4.41 10.25 9.79
CA LEU A 219 -3.67 11.50 9.89
C LEU A 219 -3.51 12.06 8.48
N ASN A 220 -3.80 13.35 8.30
CA ASN A 220 -3.64 14.00 7.01
C ASN A 220 -3.34 15.49 7.20
N THR A 221 -2.36 15.99 6.47
CA THR A 221 -2.07 17.42 6.35
C THR A 221 -3.18 18.08 5.54
N GLN A 222 -3.94 18.98 6.13
CA GLN A 222 -5.02 19.73 5.48
C GLN A 222 -4.51 21.01 4.84
N SER A 223 -3.71 21.75 5.59
CA SER A 223 -3.03 22.96 5.12
C SER A 223 -1.69 23.10 5.81
N ASN A 224 -0.75 23.70 5.14
CA ASN A 224 0.55 24.06 5.70
C ASN A 224 1.09 25.28 4.94
N ASP A 225 1.17 26.43 5.60
CA ASP A 225 1.81 27.64 5.10
C ASP A 225 2.83 28.19 6.12
N LEU A 226 3.30 27.28 7.02
CA LEU A 226 4.22 27.61 8.09
C LEU A 226 5.56 28.08 7.55
N SER A 227 6.06 29.20 8.09
CA SER A 227 7.41 29.71 7.84
C SER A 227 8.12 30.11 9.13
N ILE A 228 9.45 29.98 9.13
CA ILE A 228 10.32 30.32 10.26
C ILE A 228 11.39 31.27 9.78
N TYR A 229 11.53 32.42 10.45
CA TYR A 229 12.51 33.45 10.17
C TYR A 229 13.30 33.80 11.42
N THR A 230 14.62 33.95 11.33
CA THR A 230 15.49 34.43 12.43
C THR A 230 16.04 35.79 12.05
N ASP A 231 15.75 36.80 12.87
CA ASP A 231 16.21 38.17 12.63
C ASP A 231 17.68 38.39 13.03
N ASP A 232 18.19 39.58 12.74
CA ASP A 232 19.59 39.95 13.02
C ASP A 232 19.90 40.04 14.53
N SER A 233 18.88 40.02 15.39
CA SER A 233 19.00 39.99 16.84
C SER A 233 18.96 38.56 17.42
N ASN A 234 18.99 37.54 16.55
CA ASN A 234 18.81 36.13 16.86
C ASN A 234 17.42 35.78 17.46
N VAL A 235 16.43 36.60 17.20
CA VAL A 235 15.05 36.33 17.56
C VAL A 235 14.42 35.46 16.48
N VAL A 236 13.85 34.33 16.87
CA VAL A 236 13.15 33.43 15.97
C VAL A 236 11.67 33.82 15.90
N HIS A 237 11.21 34.10 14.71
CA HIS A 237 9.82 34.38 14.39
C HIS A 237 9.25 33.21 13.61
N SER A 238 8.11 32.70 14.00
CA SER A 238 7.31 31.77 13.22
C SER A 238 6.04 32.47 12.76
N SER A 239 5.59 32.18 11.56
CA SER A 239 4.36 32.71 10.98
C SER A 239 3.73 31.70 10.04
N GLY A 240 2.42 31.85 9.80
CA GLY A 240 1.63 30.92 8.99
C GLY A 240 0.90 29.89 9.85
N GLU A 241 0.25 28.95 9.19
CA GLU A 241 -0.64 27.98 9.82
C GLU A 241 -0.33 26.57 9.35
N VAL A 242 -0.44 25.61 10.25
CA VAL A 242 -0.44 24.19 9.89
C VAL A 242 -1.64 23.51 10.53
N GLU A 243 -2.36 22.73 9.72
CA GLU A 243 -3.53 21.98 10.16
C GLU A 243 -3.41 20.52 9.79
N PHE A 244 -3.54 19.66 10.80
CA PHE A 244 -3.64 18.21 10.64
C PHE A 244 -5.02 17.73 11.06
N LEU A 245 -5.63 16.91 10.22
CA LEU A 245 -6.86 16.21 10.56
C LEU A 245 -6.51 14.80 11.07
N TYR A 246 -7.02 14.48 12.25
CA TYR A 246 -6.70 13.25 12.97
C TYR A 246 -7.93 12.49 13.41
N ALA A 247 -7.88 11.16 13.34
CA ALA A 247 -8.76 10.25 14.07
C ALA A 247 -7.96 9.04 14.56
N GLY A 248 -8.19 8.59 15.79
CA GLY A 248 -7.39 7.51 16.34
C GLY A 248 -8.04 6.77 17.50
N LEU A 249 -7.36 5.74 17.98
CA LEU A 249 -7.88 4.83 18.97
C LEU A 249 -7.76 5.36 20.41
N THR A 250 -6.80 6.26 20.71
CA THR A 250 -6.55 6.76 22.07
C THR A 250 -6.30 8.26 22.14
N ASP A 251 -6.61 8.87 23.28
CA ASP A 251 -6.33 10.28 23.58
C ASP A 251 -4.89 10.52 24.11
N ASP A 252 -4.30 9.51 24.75
CA ASP A 252 -2.99 9.59 25.41
C ASP A 252 -2.04 8.62 24.74
N ASN A 253 -1.15 9.05 23.90
CA ASN A 253 0.02 8.39 23.28
C ASN A 253 0.18 6.85 23.36
N ASP A 254 -0.73 6.14 24.03
CA ASP A 254 -0.76 4.69 24.16
C ASP A 254 -1.68 4.08 23.09
N PHE A 255 -1.09 3.40 22.15
CA PHE A 255 -1.81 2.70 21.10
C PHE A 255 -2.46 1.43 21.66
N GLU A 256 -3.78 1.44 21.86
CA GLU A 256 -4.54 0.24 22.21
C GLU A 256 -5.26 -0.34 21.00
N TYR A 257 -4.68 -1.33 20.38
CA TYR A 257 -5.27 -2.08 19.25
C TYR A 257 -6.67 -2.68 19.59
N SER A 258 -6.91 -2.99 20.86
CA SER A 258 -8.16 -3.56 21.37
C SER A 258 -9.31 -2.55 21.48
N ALA A 259 -9.07 -1.27 21.40
CA ALA A 259 -10.04 -0.21 21.72
C ALA A 259 -11.19 -0.05 20.69
N GLY A 260 -11.22 -0.88 19.63
CA GLY A 260 -12.27 -0.84 18.62
C GLY A 260 -11.89 -0.01 17.41
N ASN A 261 -12.83 0.69 16.80
CA ASN A 261 -12.62 1.50 15.60
C ASN A 261 -12.82 2.99 15.86
N ALA A 262 -12.04 3.81 15.19
CA ALA A 262 -12.15 5.28 15.21
C ALA A 262 -13.10 5.80 14.11
N GLY A 263 -13.45 4.95 13.14
CA GLY A 263 -14.37 5.26 12.06
C GLY A 263 -15.08 4.03 11.55
N PHE A 264 -16.20 4.25 10.86
CA PHE A 264 -16.96 3.20 10.21
C PHE A 264 -17.47 3.66 8.83
N GLY A 265 -17.48 2.74 7.87
CA GLY A 265 -17.95 3.03 6.52
C GLY A 265 -18.26 1.78 5.71
N PHE A 266 -18.45 1.99 4.41
CA PHE A 266 -18.72 0.91 3.47
C PHE A 266 -17.94 1.14 2.16
N GLY A 267 -17.44 0.04 1.60
CA GLY A 267 -16.91 -0.04 0.26
C GLY A 267 -17.70 -1.03 -0.59
N PHE A 268 -17.59 -0.88 -1.91
CA PHE A 268 -18.21 -1.76 -2.90
C PHE A 268 -17.20 -2.06 -4.00
N ASP A 269 -17.18 -3.34 -4.43
CA ASP A 269 -16.45 -3.76 -5.60
C ASP A 269 -17.40 -4.42 -6.58
N ALA A 270 -17.09 -4.27 -7.87
CA ALA A 270 -17.78 -4.98 -8.95
C ALA A 270 -16.76 -5.44 -9.99
N GLY A 271 -17.03 -6.57 -10.62
CA GLY A 271 -16.15 -7.07 -11.65
C GLY A 271 -16.80 -8.06 -12.59
N ILE A 272 -16.22 -8.16 -13.77
CA ILE A 272 -16.57 -9.15 -14.79
C ILE A 272 -15.32 -9.83 -15.32
N ASN A 273 -15.48 -11.05 -15.80
CA ASN A 273 -14.45 -11.78 -16.51
C ASN A 273 -15.09 -12.56 -17.68
N VAL A 274 -14.43 -12.51 -18.82
CA VAL A 274 -14.91 -13.11 -20.06
C VAL A 274 -13.83 -13.98 -20.66
N ARG A 275 -14.15 -15.26 -20.93
CA ARG A 275 -13.29 -16.16 -21.69
C ARG A 275 -13.75 -16.22 -23.13
N LEU A 276 -12.80 -15.98 -24.06
CA LEU A 276 -13.05 -15.98 -25.49
C LEU A 276 -12.93 -17.40 -26.06
N LYS A 277 -13.86 -17.75 -26.94
CA LYS A 277 -13.85 -19.02 -27.68
C LYS A 277 -12.88 -19.01 -28.86
N ASN A 278 -12.34 -20.18 -29.16
CA ASN A 278 -11.69 -20.50 -30.45
C ASN A 278 -10.50 -19.59 -30.83
N ILE A 279 -9.91 -18.87 -29.89
CA ILE A 279 -8.71 -18.05 -30.18
C ILE A 279 -7.48 -18.92 -30.41
N SER A 280 -7.36 -20.05 -29.71
CA SER A 280 -6.25 -20.98 -29.85
C SER A 280 -6.67 -22.41 -29.56
N ARG A 281 -6.00 -23.37 -30.23
CA ARG A 281 -6.17 -24.80 -29.92
C ARG A 281 -5.52 -25.20 -28.59
N ASN A 282 -4.47 -24.48 -28.19
CA ASN A 282 -3.62 -24.82 -27.02
C ASN A 282 -3.76 -23.84 -25.87
N GLY A 283 -4.81 -23.02 -25.87
CA GLY A 283 -5.01 -22.04 -24.81
C GLY A 283 -6.30 -21.25 -24.98
N TYR A 284 -6.52 -20.33 -24.07
CA TYR A 284 -7.65 -19.41 -24.13
C TYR A 284 -7.25 -18.00 -23.66
N VAL A 285 -7.96 -17.00 -24.17
CA VAL A 285 -7.84 -15.60 -23.75
C VAL A 285 -8.95 -15.31 -22.75
N SER A 286 -8.61 -14.64 -21.65
CA SER A 286 -9.57 -14.04 -20.73
C SER A 286 -9.39 -12.53 -20.72
N LEU A 287 -10.51 -11.81 -20.62
CA LEU A 287 -10.57 -10.36 -20.45
C LEU A 287 -11.25 -10.07 -19.12
N GLY A 288 -10.67 -9.17 -18.35
CA GLY A 288 -11.20 -8.75 -17.05
C GLY A 288 -11.42 -7.25 -16.99
N LEU A 289 -12.46 -6.86 -16.28
CA LEU A 289 -12.74 -5.47 -15.87
C LEU A 289 -13.21 -5.50 -14.43
N SER A 290 -12.67 -4.63 -13.61
CA SER A 290 -13.16 -4.41 -12.24
C SER A 290 -13.07 -2.96 -11.83
N ILE A 291 -13.92 -2.59 -10.90
CA ILE A 291 -13.82 -1.38 -10.10
C ILE A 291 -13.92 -1.78 -8.62
N THR A 292 -12.98 -1.30 -7.81
CA THR A 292 -12.90 -1.64 -6.39
C THR A 292 -12.85 -0.38 -5.54
N ASP A 293 -13.16 -0.52 -4.26
CA ASP A 293 -13.07 0.53 -3.25
C ASP A 293 -13.95 1.76 -3.52
N ILE A 294 -15.14 1.58 -4.10
CA ILE A 294 -16.13 2.66 -4.20
C ILE A 294 -16.79 2.81 -2.84
N GLY A 295 -16.48 3.88 -2.11
CA GLY A 295 -17.07 4.03 -0.77
C GLY A 295 -16.47 5.15 0.05
N TYR A 296 -16.70 5.07 1.36
CA TYR A 296 -16.27 6.08 2.31
C TYR A 296 -16.11 5.50 3.72
N ILE A 297 -15.40 6.25 4.56
CA ILE A 297 -15.31 6.04 6.01
C ILE A 297 -15.70 7.34 6.69
N ASN A 298 -16.63 7.26 7.65
CA ASN A 298 -16.93 8.34 8.58
C ASN A 298 -16.15 8.11 9.88
N TRP A 299 -15.27 9.06 10.20
CA TRP A 299 -14.43 9.07 11.38
C TRP A 299 -15.14 9.84 12.48
N ASN A 300 -15.33 9.27 13.64
CA ASN A 300 -16.17 9.83 14.72
C ASN A 300 -15.66 9.57 16.13
N LYS A 301 -14.46 9.01 16.29
CA LYS A 301 -13.87 8.76 17.60
C LYS A 301 -12.47 9.37 17.66
N ASN A 302 -12.22 10.13 18.73
CA ASN A 302 -10.99 10.90 18.93
C ASN A 302 -10.62 11.74 17.70
N THR A 303 -11.65 12.33 17.09
CA THR A 303 -11.50 13.18 15.91
C THR A 303 -11.11 14.58 16.33
N ASN A 304 -9.96 15.03 15.85
CA ASN A 304 -9.38 16.31 16.20
C ASN A 304 -8.77 16.98 14.98
N THR A 305 -8.83 18.28 14.96
CA THR A 305 -7.92 19.10 14.19
C THR A 305 -6.79 19.54 15.12
N TYR A 306 -5.57 19.34 14.68
CA TYR A 306 -4.38 19.91 15.33
C TYR A 306 -4.00 21.13 14.52
N TYR A 307 -4.30 22.29 15.07
CA TYR A 307 -4.08 23.59 14.46
C TYR A 307 -2.99 24.34 15.19
N ASN A 308 -2.08 24.92 14.45
CA ASN A 308 -1.05 25.80 14.94
C ASN A 308 -1.02 27.08 14.11
N ASP A 309 -1.26 28.22 14.72
CA ASP A 309 -1.23 29.51 14.06
C ASP A 309 0.19 30.06 13.85
N GLY A 310 1.20 29.29 14.19
CA GLY A 310 2.60 29.54 13.90
C GLY A 310 3.21 30.85 14.41
N SER A 311 2.45 31.65 15.12
CA SER A 311 2.86 33.00 15.54
C SER A 311 3.63 32.99 16.84
N TYR A 312 4.95 32.73 16.80
CA TYR A 312 5.80 32.82 17.99
C TYR A 312 7.00 33.70 17.79
N ILE A 313 7.52 34.15 18.94
CA ILE A 313 8.78 34.87 19.02
C ILE A 313 9.62 34.20 20.11
N ILE A 314 10.77 33.66 19.75
CA ILE A 314 11.72 33.06 20.66
C ILE A 314 12.96 33.94 20.69
N THR A 315 13.18 34.61 21.83
CA THR A 315 14.32 35.52 22.02
C THR A 315 15.55 34.84 22.58
N ASP A 316 15.42 33.69 23.24
CA ASP A 316 16.53 32.95 23.83
C ASP A 316 16.24 31.43 23.80
N ILE A 317 16.85 30.73 22.83
CA ILE A 317 16.75 29.28 22.69
C ILE A 317 17.43 28.48 23.80
N THR A 318 18.23 29.13 24.65
CA THR A 318 18.85 28.50 25.84
C THR A 318 17.97 28.58 27.07
N ASN A 319 16.95 29.42 27.03
CA ASN A 319 15.97 29.56 28.11
C ASN A 319 15.02 28.35 28.08
N LYS A 320 15.03 27.58 29.17
CA LYS A 320 14.22 26.36 29.30
C LYS A 320 12.73 26.64 29.25
N GLU A 321 12.26 27.75 29.78
CA GLU A 321 10.83 28.13 29.74
C GLU A 321 10.39 28.43 28.31
N GLN A 322 11.21 29.12 27.51
CA GLN A 322 10.92 29.37 26.10
C GLN A 322 10.99 28.10 25.27
N THR A 323 11.96 27.19 25.55
CA THR A 323 12.04 25.92 24.84
C THR A 323 10.96 24.93 25.27
N ASP A 324 10.48 24.98 26.51
CA ASP A 324 9.32 24.19 26.94
C ASP A 324 8.02 24.79 26.39
N SER A 325 7.90 26.12 26.30
CA SER A 325 6.83 26.78 25.53
C SER A 325 6.85 26.41 24.05
N LEU A 326 8.03 26.29 23.42
CA LEU A 326 8.14 25.81 22.06
C LEU A 326 7.60 24.37 21.89
N LYS A 327 7.84 23.51 22.89
CA LYS A 327 7.26 22.15 22.88
C LYS A 327 5.73 22.19 23.01
N ASP A 328 5.20 23.06 23.83
CA ASP A 328 3.74 23.24 23.99
C ASP A 328 3.10 23.85 22.74
N ILE A 329 3.82 24.69 22.05
CA ILE A 329 3.47 25.32 20.79
C ILE A 329 3.50 24.27 19.65
N ILE A 330 4.56 23.46 19.55
CA ILE A 330 4.66 22.33 18.58
C ILE A 330 3.54 21.31 18.82
N LYS A 331 3.03 21.19 20.05
CA LYS A 331 1.88 20.33 20.36
C LYS A 331 0.57 20.79 19.73
N SER A 332 0.52 21.91 19.01
CA SER A 332 -0.67 22.47 18.33
C SER A 332 -1.90 22.61 19.25
N THR A 333 -2.80 23.49 18.91
CA THR A 333 -4.11 23.56 19.57
C THR A 333 -4.95 22.39 19.11
N LYS A 334 -5.16 21.40 19.97
CA LYS A 334 -6.06 20.28 19.72
C LYS A 334 -7.50 20.75 19.83
N THR A 335 -8.20 20.78 18.69
CA THR A 335 -9.62 21.14 18.65
C THR A 335 -10.44 19.90 18.29
N PRO A 336 -11.31 19.39 19.18
CA PRO A 336 -12.20 18.28 18.84
C PRO A 336 -13.15 18.66 17.70
N VAL A 337 -13.27 17.81 16.70
CA VAL A 337 -14.29 17.89 15.65
C VAL A 337 -15.29 16.76 15.83
N PRO A 338 -16.60 16.96 15.61
CA PRO A 338 -17.60 15.93 15.88
C PRO A 338 -17.40 14.66 15.04
N SER A 339 -17.10 14.83 13.77
CA SER A 339 -16.80 13.75 12.81
C SER A 339 -16.38 14.35 11.48
N PHE A 340 -15.73 13.55 10.67
CA PHE A 340 -15.46 13.85 9.26
C PHE A 340 -15.54 12.61 8.40
N THR A 341 -15.65 12.78 7.09
CA THR A 341 -15.77 11.67 6.13
C THR A 341 -14.67 11.73 5.11
N THR A 342 -14.04 10.58 4.85
CA THR A 342 -13.05 10.41 3.78
C THR A 342 -13.57 9.41 2.75
N GLY A 343 -13.38 9.69 1.46
CA GLY A 343 -13.63 8.72 0.39
C GLY A 343 -12.57 7.62 0.40
N LEU A 344 -12.96 6.38 0.14
CA LEU A 344 -12.01 5.31 -0.20
C LEU A 344 -11.36 5.64 -1.57
N PRO A 345 -10.17 5.11 -1.89
CA PRO A 345 -9.51 5.33 -3.17
C PRO A 345 -10.02 4.35 -4.25
N PRO A 346 -11.01 4.71 -5.08
CA PRO A 346 -11.54 3.78 -6.07
C PRO A 346 -10.49 3.47 -7.14
N VAL A 347 -10.43 2.20 -7.56
CA VAL A 347 -9.47 1.74 -8.59
C VAL A 347 -10.21 1.00 -9.70
N VAL A 348 -10.01 1.44 -10.94
CA VAL A 348 -10.45 0.74 -12.16
C VAL A 348 -9.31 -0.10 -12.69
N ARG A 349 -9.60 -1.37 -13.01
CA ARG A 349 -8.64 -2.29 -13.60
C ARG A 349 -9.20 -2.90 -14.88
N LEU A 350 -8.38 -2.90 -15.93
CA LEU A 350 -8.64 -3.55 -17.21
C LEU A 350 -7.50 -4.51 -17.49
N GLY A 351 -7.78 -5.73 -17.93
CA GLY A 351 -6.71 -6.65 -18.24
C GLY A 351 -7.08 -7.76 -19.19
N ALA A 352 -6.04 -8.33 -19.77
CA ALA A 352 -6.12 -9.49 -20.63
C ALA A 352 -5.08 -10.53 -20.24
N SER A 353 -5.43 -11.79 -20.31
CA SER A 353 -4.50 -12.89 -20.12
C SER A 353 -4.65 -13.98 -21.16
N TYR A 354 -3.53 -14.61 -21.48
CA TYR A 354 -3.49 -15.81 -22.31
C TYR A 354 -2.97 -16.98 -21.49
N LYS A 355 -3.80 -18.01 -21.35
CA LYS A 355 -3.44 -19.22 -20.62
C LYS A 355 -3.16 -20.36 -21.59
N ILE A 356 -1.95 -20.91 -21.50
CA ILE A 356 -1.50 -22.05 -22.28
C ILE A 356 -1.90 -23.34 -21.57
N ILE A 357 -2.57 -24.23 -22.29
CA ILE A 357 -3.07 -25.52 -21.77
C ILE A 357 -2.38 -26.66 -22.47
N ASN A 358 -1.81 -27.56 -21.69
CA ASN A 358 -1.35 -28.87 -22.23
C ASN A 358 -2.50 -29.87 -22.15
N ARG A 359 -3.00 -30.33 -23.31
CA ARG A 359 -4.03 -31.35 -23.41
C ARG A 359 -3.38 -32.72 -23.46
N VAL A 360 -3.62 -33.56 -22.48
CA VAL A 360 -3.18 -34.98 -22.52
C VAL A 360 -4.04 -35.71 -23.55
N ARG A 361 -3.38 -36.26 -24.60
CA ARG A 361 -4.03 -36.99 -25.67
C ARG A 361 -4.88 -38.16 -25.13
N GLY A 362 -6.18 -38.15 -25.42
CA GLY A 362 -7.11 -39.22 -25.02
C GLY A 362 -7.83 -39.05 -23.66
N LYS A 363 -7.67 -37.93 -22.97
CA LYS A 363 -8.44 -37.62 -21.78
C LYS A 363 -8.83 -36.15 -21.78
N ASP A 364 -9.99 -35.82 -22.31
CA ASP A 364 -10.52 -34.45 -22.37
C ASP A 364 -10.70 -33.76 -21.00
N SER A 365 -10.65 -34.55 -19.92
CA SER A 365 -10.78 -34.06 -18.54
C SER A 365 -9.46 -33.68 -17.84
N LEU A 366 -8.29 -33.90 -18.47
CA LEU A 366 -6.96 -33.66 -17.89
C LEU A 366 -6.18 -32.59 -18.64
N SER A 367 -6.74 -31.39 -18.80
CA SER A 367 -5.98 -30.24 -19.23
C SER A 367 -5.26 -29.60 -18.06
N THR A 368 -3.95 -29.41 -18.15
CA THR A 368 -3.16 -28.69 -17.15
C THR A 368 -2.73 -27.34 -17.72
N GLU A 369 -2.96 -26.27 -17.00
CA GLU A 369 -2.41 -24.95 -17.34
C GLU A 369 -0.88 -25.02 -17.22
N THR A 370 -0.19 -24.72 -18.31
CA THR A 370 1.28 -24.77 -18.37
C THR A 370 1.90 -23.40 -18.14
N ALA A 371 1.29 -22.37 -18.71
CA ALA A 371 1.77 -21.01 -18.53
C ALA A 371 0.62 -20.00 -18.62
N THR A 372 0.81 -18.85 -18.00
CA THR A 372 -0.05 -17.68 -18.10
C THR A 372 0.81 -16.48 -18.47
N ILE A 373 0.34 -15.67 -19.41
CA ILE A 373 0.88 -14.33 -19.69
C ILE A 373 -0.27 -13.36 -19.52
N ALA A 374 -0.05 -12.25 -18.83
CA ALA A 374 -1.08 -11.27 -18.54
C ALA A 374 -0.57 -9.84 -18.72
N VAL A 375 -1.50 -8.95 -19.05
CA VAL A 375 -1.30 -7.51 -19.09
C VAL A 375 -2.49 -6.83 -18.46
N ASP A 376 -2.24 -5.91 -17.54
CA ASP A 376 -3.27 -5.13 -16.87
C ASP A 376 -2.96 -3.63 -16.95
N TYR A 377 -4.01 -2.83 -17.08
CA TYR A 377 -4.03 -1.39 -16.89
C TYR A 377 -4.79 -1.09 -15.60
N ILE A 378 -4.17 -0.31 -14.71
CA ILE A 378 -4.70 0.03 -13.40
C ILE A 378 -4.74 1.55 -13.27
N GLN A 379 -5.91 2.10 -12.95
CA GLN A 379 -6.14 3.52 -12.78
C GLN A 379 -6.82 3.78 -11.43
N GLY A 380 -6.12 4.40 -10.51
CA GLY A 380 -6.75 4.97 -9.33
C GLY A 380 -7.48 6.28 -9.67
N LEU A 381 -8.58 6.54 -9.00
CA LEU A 381 -9.46 7.70 -9.26
C LEU A 381 -9.38 8.76 -8.18
N SER A 382 -8.58 8.55 -7.13
CA SER A 382 -8.42 9.47 -6.01
C SER A 382 -7.05 9.28 -5.36
N GLU A 383 -6.52 10.33 -4.76
CA GLU A 383 -5.31 10.33 -3.94
C GLU A 383 -5.61 10.21 -2.44
N ASN A 384 -6.88 10.15 -2.07
CA ASN A 384 -7.30 9.93 -0.69
C ASN A 384 -6.80 8.57 -0.17
N LEU A 385 -6.55 8.50 1.13
CA LEU A 385 -6.18 7.26 1.82
C LEU A 385 -5.07 6.48 1.07
N GLY A 386 -4.04 7.19 0.59
CA GLY A 386 -2.89 6.59 -0.09
C GLY A 386 -3.17 6.05 -1.50
N GLY A 387 -4.31 6.38 -2.08
CA GLY A 387 -4.56 6.13 -3.50
C GLY A 387 -3.60 6.91 -4.39
N SER A 388 -3.53 6.56 -5.67
CA SER A 388 -2.73 7.26 -6.67
C SER A 388 -3.49 7.37 -7.97
N THR A 389 -3.55 8.58 -8.52
CA THR A 389 -4.13 8.83 -9.85
C THR A 389 -3.15 8.57 -10.98
N ILE A 390 -1.89 8.25 -10.69
CA ILE A 390 -0.88 7.91 -11.69
C ILE A 390 -1.19 6.51 -12.27
N PRO A 391 -1.44 6.39 -13.58
CA PRO A 391 -1.77 5.10 -14.20
C PRO A 391 -0.59 4.13 -14.12
N LEU A 392 -0.91 2.83 -14.01
CA LEU A 392 0.07 1.75 -13.99
C LEU A 392 -0.30 0.72 -15.07
N VAL A 393 0.71 0.29 -15.82
CA VAL A 393 0.61 -0.85 -16.75
C VAL A 393 1.51 -1.96 -16.25
N GLY A 394 0.91 -3.13 -16.02
CA GLY A 394 1.60 -4.34 -15.59
C GLY A 394 1.68 -5.40 -16.69
N PHE A 395 2.79 -6.11 -16.70
CA PHE A 395 3.01 -7.29 -17.54
C PHE A 395 3.51 -8.43 -16.66
N GLY A 396 2.88 -9.58 -16.76
CA GLY A 396 3.24 -10.71 -15.90
C GLY A 396 3.21 -12.05 -16.61
N GLY A 397 4.01 -12.96 -16.06
CA GLY A 397 4.06 -14.33 -16.52
C GLY A 397 4.22 -15.32 -15.36
N GLU A 398 3.53 -16.44 -15.49
CA GLU A 398 3.64 -17.58 -14.57
C GLU A 398 3.85 -18.83 -15.42
N TYR A 399 4.84 -19.64 -15.04
CA TYR A 399 5.14 -20.93 -15.69
C TYR A 399 5.02 -22.07 -14.70
N ASN A 400 4.16 -23.03 -14.99
CA ASN A 400 3.99 -24.23 -14.18
C ASN A 400 5.01 -25.28 -14.58
N VAL A 401 6.20 -25.25 -13.98
CA VAL A 401 7.26 -26.25 -14.21
C VAL A 401 6.74 -27.65 -13.88
N SER A 402 5.93 -27.74 -12.87
CA SER A 402 5.27 -28.96 -12.43
C SER A 402 3.89 -28.63 -11.82
N LYS A 403 3.16 -29.64 -11.35
CA LYS A 403 1.93 -29.42 -10.58
C LYS A 403 2.19 -28.76 -9.21
N VAL A 404 3.46 -28.71 -8.79
CA VAL A 404 3.88 -28.21 -7.47
C VAL A 404 4.49 -26.83 -7.56
N ILE A 405 5.36 -26.56 -8.52
CA ILE A 405 6.22 -25.37 -8.57
C ILE A 405 5.82 -24.48 -9.74
N SER A 406 5.66 -23.19 -9.46
CA SER A 406 5.23 -22.17 -10.41
C SER A 406 6.03 -20.86 -10.20
N PRO A 407 7.20 -20.73 -10.84
CA PRO A 407 7.91 -19.45 -10.90
C PRO A 407 7.09 -18.40 -11.63
N ARG A 408 7.27 -17.17 -11.18
CA ARG A 408 6.57 -15.97 -11.67
C ARG A 408 7.57 -14.85 -11.90
N ALA A 409 7.31 -14.03 -12.89
CA ALA A 409 8.02 -12.77 -13.11
C ALA A 409 7.10 -11.77 -13.77
N GLY A 410 7.38 -10.48 -13.55
CA GLY A 410 6.62 -9.41 -14.16
C GLY A 410 7.28 -8.07 -13.97
N PHE A 411 6.81 -7.08 -14.70
CA PHE A 411 7.26 -5.71 -14.58
C PHE A 411 6.10 -4.73 -14.70
N THR A 412 6.27 -3.57 -14.06
CA THR A 412 5.31 -2.48 -14.07
C THR A 412 5.94 -1.22 -14.62
N PHE A 413 5.13 -0.43 -15.32
CA PHE A 413 5.45 0.93 -15.73
C PHE A 413 4.38 1.88 -15.19
N GLY A 414 4.80 3.03 -14.67
CA GLY A 414 3.92 4.03 -14.05
C GLY A 414 3.69 3.75 -12.58
N GLY A 415 2.63 4.36 -12.03
CA GLY A 415 2.42 4.38 -10.60
C GLY A 415 3.55 5.12 -9.88
N LEU A 416 3.55 5.11 -8.56
CA LEU A 416 4.55 5.82 -7.76
C LEU A 416 5.95 5.19 -7.83
N GLN A 417 6.06 3.91 -8.16
CA GLN A 417 7.36 3.24 -8.34
C GLN A 417 8.03 3.55 -9.67
N LYS A 418 7.32 4.22 -10.63
CA LYS A 418 7.77 4.51 -12.00
C LYS A 418 8.08 3.25 -12.81
N PHE A 419 9.00 2.41 -12.34
CA PHE A 419 9.33 1.11 -12.90
C PHE A 419 9.66 0.11 -11.76
N ALA A 420 9.12 -1.10 -11.86
CA ALA A 420 9.50 -2.19 -10.96
C ALA A 420 9.54 -3.53 -11.73
N PHE A 421 10.44 -4.42 -11.31
CA PHE A 421 10.55 -5.79 -11.80
C PHE A 421 10.39 -6.78 -10.65
N GLY A 422 9.30 -7.53 -10.70
CA GLY A 422 8.92 -8.49 -9.69
C GLY A 422 9.26 -9.92 -10.05
N ILE A 423 9.51 -10.73 -9.03
CA ILE A 423 9.64 -12.19 -9.13
C ILE A 423 8.90 -12.88 -7.97
N GLY A 424 8.55 -14.11 -8.17
CA GLY A 424 7.94 -14.92 -7.11
C GLY A 424 7.86 -16.39 -7.42
N LEU A 425 7.39 -17.12 -6.42
CA LEU A 425 7.27 -18.56 -6.47
C LEU A 425 5.95 -19.00 -5.83
N GLY A 426 5.17 -19.78 -6.57
CA GLY A 426 4.02 -20.50 -6.06
C GLY A 426 4.35 -21.97 -5.85
N ILE A 427 4.03 -22.52 -4.66
CA ILE A 427 4.22 -23.92 -4.31
C ILE A 427 2.87 -24.55 -3.98
N ASN A 428 2.47 -25.57 -4.71
CA ASN A 428 1.23 -26.32 -4.51
C ASN A 428 1.54 -27.69 -3.91
N ALA A 429 1.48 -27.81 -2.58
CA ALA A 429 1.76 -29.04 -1.86
C ALA A 429 0.45 -29.72 -1.42
N GLY A 430 -0.33 -30.22 -2.38
CA GLY A 430 -1.61 -30.88 -2.10
C GLY A 430 -2.67 -29.93 -1.54
N PRO A 431 -3.03 -30.02 -0.26
CA PRO A 431 -4.00 -29.12 0.36
C PRO A 431 -3.44 -27.72 0.68
N VAL A 432 -2.12 -27.55 0.68
CA VAL A 432 -1.44 -26.30 1.04
C VAL A 432 -0.90 -25.64 -0.22
N ILE A 433 -1.10 -24.33 -0.33
CA ILE A 433 -0.56 -23.45 -1.37
C ILE A 433 0.27 -22.38 -0.67
N ILE A 434 1.53 -22.24 -1.07
CA ILE A 434 2.43 -21.21 -0.56
C ILE A 434 2.79 -20.27 -1.70
N ASP A 435 2.66 -18.98 -1.47
CA ASP A 435 3.06 -17.92 -2.38
C ASP A 435 4.11 -17.02 -1.71
N ILE A 436 5.22 -16.79 -2.40
CA ILE A 436 6.30 -15.90 -1.97
C ILE A 436 6.64 -15.00 -3.16
N GLY A 437 6.83 -13.71 -2.91
CA GLY A 437 7.16 -12.80 -4.00
C GLY A 437 7.59 -11.42 -3.57
N THR A 438 8.14 -10.72 -4.53
CA THR A 438 8.48 -9.29 -4.47
C THR A 438 8.09 -8.64 -5.79
N ASN A 439 7.72 -7.37 -5.77
CA ASN A 439 7.57 -6.60 -7.00
C ASN A 439 8.86 -5.84 -7.38
N ASN A 440 9.90 -5.88 -6.53
CA ASN A 440 11.17 -5.24 -6.79
C ASN A 440 12.35 -6.18 -6.54
N ILE A 441 12.85 -6.77 -7.63
CA ILE A 441 13.98 -7.72 -7.58
C ILE A 441 15.28 -7.07 -7.07
N SER A 442 15.46 -5.76 -7.25
CA SER A 442 16.67 -5.06 -6.79
C SER A 442 16.85 -5.16 -5.29
N SER A 443 15.75 -5.25 -4.51
CA SER A 443 15.80 -5.47 -3.07
C SER A 443 16.48 -6.78 -2.66
N LEU A 444 16.58 -7.77 -3.56
CA LEU A 444 17.26 -9.05 -3.32
C LEU A 444 18.73 -9.04 -3.72
N PHE A 445 19.11 -8.28 -4.76
CA PHE A 445 20.46 -8.26 -5.30
C PHE A 445 21.31 -7.07 -4.82
N THR A 446 20.67 -5.96 -4.55
CA THR A 446 21.30 -4.72 -4.04
C THR A 446 20.49 -4.17 -2.85
N PRO A 447 20.34 -4.95 -1.75
CA PRO A 447 19.46 -4.59 -0.66
C PRO A 447 19.84 -3.27 0.01
N ASN A 448 21.14 -2.95 0.04
CA ASN A 448 21.63 -1.75 0.71
C ASN A 448 21.38 -0.48 -0.10
N SER A 449 21.57 -0.53 -1.42
CA SER A 449 21.45 0.65 -2.30
C SER A 449 20.04 0.86 -2.88
N THR A 450 19.12 -0.09 -2.69
CA THR A 450 17.74 0.10 -3.14
C THR A 450 16.94 0.92 -2.14
N SER A 451 16.25 1.94 -2.64
CA SER A 451 15.28 2.74 -1.90
C SER A 451 13.83 2.23 -2.06
N LYS A 452 13.64 1.15 -2.80
CA LYS A 452 12.35 0.50 -3.06
C LYS A 452 12.41 -0.95 -2.62
N PHE A 453 11.61 -1.31 -1.64
CA PHE A 453 11.55 -2.67 -1.09
C PHE A 453 10.13 -3.20 -1.13
N SER A 454 9.98 -4.47 -1.44
CA SER A 454 8.72 -5.18 -1.25
C SER A 454 8.95 -6.65 -0.91
N ALA A 455 8.08 -7.18 -0.11
CA ALA A 455 8.05 -8.60 0.21
C ALA A 455 6.62 -9.05 0.47
N GLY A 456 6.29 -10.26 0.06
CA GLY A 456 5.00 -10.87 0.34
C GLY A 456 5.14 -12.35 0.58
N PHE A 457 4.34 -12.83 1.52
CA PHE A 457 4.25 -14.24 1.90
C PHE A 457 2.81 -14.64 2.16
N GLY A 458 2.38 -15.79 1.63
CA GLY A 458 1.04 -16.30 1.85
C GLY A 458 0.99 -17.81 1.92
N ILE A 459 0.15 -18.33 2.83
CA ILE A 459 -0.23 -19.73 2.89
C ILE A 459 -1.74 -19.83 2.78
N LYS A 460 -2.20 -20.62 1.83
CA LYS A 460 -3.62 -20.87 1.57
C LYS A 460 -3.88 -22.36 1.71
N TYR A 461 -5.03 -22.70 2.22
CA TYR A 461 -5.48 -24.08 2.36
C TYR A 461 -6.68 -24.34 1.46
N ARG A 462 -6.77 -25.53 0.90
CA ARG A 462 -7.91 -25.97 0.10
C ARG A 462 -8.43 -27.32 0.58
N VAL A 463 -9.75 -27.42 0.65
CA VAL A 463 -10.46 -28.64 1.02
C VAL A 463 -11.35 -29.06 -0.15
N ARG A 464 -11.39 -30.36 -0.41
CA ARG A 464 -12.20 -30.95 -1.49
C ARG A 464 -13.61 -31.23 -1.05
#